data_27d9ca5e1763ddfcb48fc9cb7458ca19
#
_entry.id   27d9ca5e1763ddfcb48fc9cb7458ca19
#
_cell.length_a   1.000
_cell.length_b   1.000
_cell.length_c   1.000
_cell.angle_alpha   90.00
_cell.angle_beta   90.00
_cell.angle_gamma   90.00
#
_symmetry.space_group_name_H-M   'P 1'
#
loop_
_entity.id
_entity.type
_entity.pdbx_description
1 polymer ?
#
loop_
_entity_poly.entity_id
_entity_poly.type
_entity_poly.pdbx_seq_one_letter_code
_entity_poly.pdbx_strand_id
1 'polypeptide(L)'
;DDVKSLDTMLEKGKVSFPLSNSWYIAAFYLANGGTLFGDGTDNDAGINFGGDNGKAVTDYLVDLVNNKNFVNDESGVGISGMTDGSISAMFSGSWDYAALHDALGDDLGIAVMPTAKIGGEDKQLLSFAGSKAIAVNPNCEYPQVAVALALYLGNEASQESHYTARNIVPCNTSLLESDAVKGDALVAAQNATFDTTAFIQPFVPKMGNYWTPAENFGKSLVNGEVTHDNAADMTESFNTSLNTDVAQ
;
A
#
# COMPACT_ATOMS: atom_id res chain seq x y z
N ASP A 1 17.36 11.33 -7.45
CA ASP A 1 17.64 10.02 -8.07
C ASP A 1 17.74 8.88 -7.05
N ASP A 2 18.09 9.17 -5.79
CA ASP A 2 18.39 8.16 -4.76
C ASP A 2 17.15 7.42 -4.23
N VAL A 3 15.96 7.99 -4.38
CA VAL A 3 14.68 7.39 -3.95
C VAL A 3 13.94 6.63 -5.05
N LYS A 4 14.54 6.49 -6.24
CA LYS A 4 13.89 5.83 -7.39
C LYS A 4 13.99 4.31 -7.37
N SER A 5 14.93 3.75 -6.61
CA SER A 5 15.15 2.31 -6.48
C SER A 5 15.28 1.92 -5.02
N LEU A 6 14.52 0.93 -4.58
CA LEU A 6 14.59 0.38 -3.23
C LEU A 6 15.99 -0.19 -2.93
N ASP A 7 16.58 -0.85 -3.92
CA ASP A 7 17.93 -1.45 -3.78
C ASP A 7 18.97 -0.33 -3.51
N THR A 8 18.91 0.78 -4.27
CA THR A 8 19.79 1.94 -4.03
C THR A 8 19.52 2.60 -2.68
N MET A 9 18.27 2.71 -2.26
CA MET A 9 17.93 3.26 -0.94
C MET A 9 18.54 2.40 0.18
N LEU A 10 18.46 1.07 0.07
CA LEU A 10 19.04 0.12 1.03
C LEU A 10 20.57 0.14 1.06
N GLU A 11 21.24 0.50 -0.04
CA GLU A 11 22.69 0.73 -0.05
C GLU A 11 23.11 1.97 0.74
N LYS A 12 22.25 3.00 0.77
CA LYS A 12 22.56 4.32 1.34
C LYS A 12 22.12 4.46 2.79
N GLY A 13 21.08 3.76 3.21
CA GLY A 13 20.53 3.90 4.55
C GLY A 13 19.47 2.87 4.86
N LYS A 14 18.88 2.99 6.04
CA LYS A 14 17.79 2.09 6.45
C LYS A 14 16.48 2.51 5.82
N VAL A 15 15.76 1.50 5.31
CA VAL A 15 14.40 1.64 4.78
C VAL A 15 13.44 0.83 5.62
N SER A 16 12.30 1.41 6.00
CA SER A 16 11.32 0.77 6.88
C SER A 16 9.94 0.68 6.23
N PHE A 17 9.31 -0.45 6.36
CA PHE A 17 7.88 -0.65 6.12
C PHE A 17 7.41 -2.00 6.69
N PRO A 18 6.11 -2.16 7.02
CA PRO A 18 5.60 -3.40 7.60
C PRO A 18 5.36 -4.46 6.53
N LEU A 19 6.40 -5.22 6.15
CA LEU A 19 6.30 -6.31 5.18
C LEU A 19 5.35 -7.43 5.67
N SER A 20 5.23 -7.59 6.99
CA SER A 20 4.26 -8.49 7.63
C SER A 20 2.80 -8.02 7.50
N ASN A 21 2.55 -6.86 6.92
CA ASN A 21 1.20 -6.36 6.66
C ASN A 21 0.82 -6.60 5.19
N SER A 22 -0.33 -7.22 4.99
CA SER A 22 -0.86 -7.58 3.66
C SER A 22 -0.98 -6.41 2.67
N TRP A 23 -1.13 -5.17 3.15
CA TRP A 23 -1.19 -3.97 2.32
C TRP A 23 0.12 -3.74 1.54
N TYR A 24 1.28 -3.99 2.15
CA TYR A 24 2.58 -3.66 1.57
C TYR A 24 3.15 -4.78 0.70
N ILE A 25 2.92 -6.05 1.05
CA ILE A 25 3.49 -7.18 0.31
C ILE A 25 2.97 -7.28 -1.13
N ALA A 26 1.74 -6.84 -1.40
CA ALA A 26 1.14 -6.81 -2.73
C ALA A 26 1.99 -6.04 -3.75
N ALA A 27 2.65 -4.97 -3.30
CA ALA A 27 3.46 -4.09 -4.15
C ALA A 27 4.46 -4.86 -5.02
N PHE A 28 5.06 -5.90 -4.46
CA PHE A 28 6.12 -6.69 -5.10
C PHE A 28 5.55 -7.70 -6.10
N TYR A 29 4.49 -8.41 -5.71
CA TYR A 29 3.86 -9.41 -6.60
C TYR A 29 3.20 -8.73 -7.80
N LEU A 30 2.48 -7.62 -7.58
CA LEU A 30 1.87 -6.84 -8.65
C LEU A 30 2.92 -6.27 -9.61
N ALA A 31 4.07 -5.82 -9.09
CA ALA A 31 5.18 -5.31 -9.91
C ALA A 31 5.75 -6.36 -10.88
N ASN A 32 5.73 -7.64 -10.52
CA ASN A 32 6.27 -8.72 -11.34
C ASN A 32 5.19 -9.54 -12.06
N GLY A 33 4.04 -8.93 -12.35
CA GLY A 33 2.98 -9.51 -13.18
C GLY A 33 1.98 -10.36 -12.41
N GLY A 34 1.99 -10.32 -11.08
CA GLY A 34 0.92 -10.88 -10.26
C GLY A 34 -0.40 -10.16 -10.51
N THR A 35 -1.52 -10.85 -10.37
CA THR A 35 -2.85 -10.29 -10.61
C THR A 35 -3.78 -10.53 -9.42
N LEU A 36 -4.68 -9.58 -9.21
CA LEU A 36 -5.79 -9.67 -8.26
C LEU A 36 -7.09 -9.58 -9.04
N PHE A 37 -7.77 -10.72 -9.23
CA PHE A 37 -9.08 -10.79 -9.89
C PHE A 37 -9.07 -10.21 -11.32
N GLY A 38 -8.07 -10.64 -12.13
CA GLY A 38 -7.85 -10.16 -13.47
C GLY A 38 -7.45 -8.67 -13.47
N ASP A 39 -8.30 -7.83 -14.03
CA ASP A 39 -8.17 -6.36 -13.99
C ASP A 39 -8.73 -5.72 -12.70
N GLY A 40 -9.08 -6.53 -11.70
CA GLY A 40 -9.68 -6.09 -10.44
C GLY A 40 -11.21 -6.17 -10.41
N THR A 41 -11.86 -6.66 -11.48
CA THR A 41 -13.32 -6.68 -11.61
C THR A 41 -13.91 -8.09 -11.74
N ASP A 42 -13.11 -9.09 -12.05
CA ASP A 42 -13.54 -10.47 -12.27
C ASP A 42 -13.32 -11.34 -11.01
N ASN A 43 -14.40 -11.52 -10.23
CA ASN A 43 -14.37 -12.33 -9.01
C ASN A 43 -13.93 -13.79 -9.23
N ASP A 44 -14.10 -14.33 -10.43
CA ASP A 44 -13.77 -15.72 -10.76
C ASP A 44 -12.37 -15.91 -11.33
N ALA A 45 -11.71 -14.82 -11.77
CA ALA A 45 -10.32 -14.87 -12.20
C ALA A 45 -9.33 -15.20 -11.07
N GLY A 46 -9.73 -15.01 -9.80
CA GLY A 46 -8.91 -15.31 -8.64
C GLY A 46 -7.67 -14.43 -8.51
N ILE A 47 -6.75 -14.88 -7.67
CA ILE A 47 -5.47 -14.21 -7.41
C ILE A 47 -4.34 -15.08 -7.97
N ASN A 48 -3.42 -14.47 -8.71
CA ASN A 48 -2.24 -15.17 -9.23
C ASN A 48 -0.95 -14.50 -8.77
N PHE A 49 -0.37 -15.04 -7.70
CA PHE A 49 0.93 -14.68 -7.16
C PHE A 49 1.91 -15.87 -7.19
N GLY A 50 1.58 -16.94 -7.93
CA GLY A 50 2.37 -18.14 -8.08
C GLY A 50 3.32 -18.15 -9.29
N GLY A 51 3.81 -19.36 -9.61
CA GLY A 51 4.67 -19.62 -10.74
C GLY A 51 6.07 -18.99 -10.62
N ASP A 52 6.81 -18.97 -11.73
CA ASP A 52 8.17 -18.45 -11.76
C ASP A 52 8.23 -16.96 -11.40
N ASN A 53 7.25 -16.18 -11.80
CA ASN A 53 7.17 -14.76 -11.48
C ASN A 53 6.97 -14.55 -9.96
N GLY A 54 6.06 -15.32 -9.35
CA GLY A 54 5.83 -15.27 -7.91
C GLY A 54 7.05 -15.74 -7.11
N LYS A 55 7.71 -16.82 -7.57
CA LYS A 55 8.96 -17.30 -6.97
C LYS A 55 10.06 -16.24 -6.99
N ALA A 56 10.22 -15.55 -8.13
CA ALA A 56 11.23 -14.49 -8.23
C ALA A 56 10.98 -13.34 -7.24
N VAL A 57 9.71 -13.02 -6.96
CA VAL A 57 9.34 -12.06 -5.92
C VAL A 57 9.67 -12.61 -4.54
N THR A 58 9.31 -13.87 -4.26
CA THR A 58 9.61 -14.51 -2.97
C THR A 58 11.11 -14.53 -2.69
N ASP A 59 11.94 -14.88 -3.69
CA ASP A 59 13.41 -14.83 -3.56
C ASP A 59 13.90 -13.42 -3.24
N TYR A 60 13.40 -12.41 -3.92
CA TYR A 60 13.73 -11.01 -3.63
C TYR A 60 13.35 -10.62 -2.19
N LEU A 61 12.17 -11.02 -1.73
CA LEU A 61 11.70 -10.72 -0.38
C LEU A 61 12.52 -11.46 0.70
N VAL A 62 13.02 -12.67 0.40
CA VAL A 62 13.98 -13.37 1.27
C VAL A 62 15.27 -12.58 1.39
N ASP A 63 15.80 -12.06 0.29
CA ASP A 63 17.00 -11.20 0.31
C ASP A 63 16.74 -9.90 1.08
N LEU A 64 15.55 -9.30 0.87
CA LEU A 64 15.16 -8.07 1.52
C LEU A 64 15.09 -8.21 3.06
N VAL A 65 14.43 -9.25 3.57
CA VAL A 65 14.31 -9.44 5.04
C VAL A 65 15.65 -9.77 5.71
N ASN A 66 16.62 -10.29 4.94
CA ASN A 66 17.99 -10.55 5.39
C ASN A 66 18.91 -9.32 5.20
N ASN A 67 18.45 -8.25 4.56
CA ASN A 67 19.25 -7.04 4.38
C ASN A 67 19.32 -6.26 5.71
N LYS A 68 20.54 -6.00 6.19
CA LYS A 68 20.78 -5.26 7.45
C LYS A 68 20.18 -3.86 7.49
N ASN A 69 19.89 -3.28 6.34
CA ASN A 69 19.31 -1.94 6.19
C ASN A 69 17.80 -1.98 5.96
N PHE A 70 17.16 -3.15 5.88
CA PHE A 70 15.72 -3.28 5.94
C PHE A 70 15.24 -3.35 7.39
N VAL A 71 14.16 -2.63 7.69
CA VAL A 71 13.52 -2.63 9.02
C VAL A 71 12.05 -2.95 8.83
N ASN A 72 11.61 -4.14 9.30
CA ASN A 72 10.18 -4.42 9.32
C ASN A 72 9.50 -3.58 10.41
N ASP A 73 8.52 -2.76 10.01
CA ASP A 73 7.81 -1.85 10.92
C ASP A 73 6.63 -2.54 11.59
N GLU A 74 6.82 -3.05 12.79
CA GLU A 74 5.75 -3.71 13.56
C GLU A 74 5.07 -2.80 14.59
N SER A 75 5.68 -1.66 14.93
CA SER A 75 5.23 -0.87 16.07
C SER A 75 5.49 0.63 15.92
N GLY A 76 5.48 1.15 14.70
CA GLY A 76 5.75 2.56 14.42
C GLY A 76 7.23 2.93 14.52
N VAL A 77 8.11 1.95 14.37
CA VAL A 77 9.57 2.16 14.32
C VAL A 77 9.96 3.04 13.15
N GLY A 78 9.21 2.97 12.04
CA GLY A 78 9.43 3.82 10.86
C GLY A 78 9.36 5.31 11.19
N ILE A 79 8.26 5.75 11.81
CA ILE A 79 8.07 7.17 12.16
C ILE A 79 9.12 7.64 13.16
N SER A 80 9.37 6.87 14.23
CA SER A 80 10.38 7.24 15.23
C SER A 80 11.78 7.30 14.63
N GLY A 81 12.13 6.33 13.76
CA GLY A 81 13.43 6.30 13.10
C GLY A 81 13.64 7.40 12.07
N MET A 82 12.57 7.81 11.34
CA MET A 82 12.61 9.00 10.49
C MET A 82 12.84 10.26 11.33
N THR A 83 12.19 10.36 12.49
CA THR A 83 12.30 11.52 13.38
C THR A 83 13.70 11.65 14.02
N ASP A 84 14.33 10.55 14.41
CA ASP A 84 15.67 10.56 15.03
C ASP A 84 16.82 10.40 14.02
N GLY A 85 16.50 10.23 12.73
CA GLY A 85 17.46 10.09 11.64
C GLY A 85 18.10 8.70 11.54
N SER A 86 17.64 7.70 12.29
CA SER A 86 18.14 6.32 12.22
C SER A 86 17.56 5.53 11.02
N ILE A 87 16.44 5.99 10.45
CA ILE A 87 15.82 5.48 9.22
C ILE A 87 15.80 6.62 8.19
N SER A 88 16.26 6.32 6.99
CA SER A 88 16.39 7.30 5.89
C SER A 88 15.16 7.40 5.02
N ALA A 89 14.33 6.35 4.97
CA ALA A 89 13.09 6.35 4.21
C ALA A 89 12.12 5.29 4.76
N MET A 90 10.82 5.52 4.54
CA MET A 90 9.79 4.54 4.87
C MET A 90 8.71 4.51 3.80
N PHE A 91 8.09 3.33 3.62
CA PHE A 91 6.86 3.24 2.83
C PHE A 91 5.67 3.41 3.77
N SER A 92 4.80 4.32 3.41
CA SER A 92 3.59 4.61 4.15
C SER A 92 2.53 5.23 3.24
N GLY A 93 1.50 5.80 3.83
CA GLY A 93 0.45 6.52 3.14
C GLY A 93 0.13 7.86 3.81
N SER A 94 -0.91 8.53 3.29
CA SER A 94 -1.34 9.84 3.80
C SER A 94 -1.70 9.86 5.30
N TRP A 95 -1.93 8.70 5.91
CA TRP A 95 -2.25 8.58 7.35
C TRP A 95 -1.09 8.95 8.28
N ASP A 96 0.17 8.81 7.83
CA ASP A 96 1.36 9.15 8.61
C ASP A 96 1.92 10.54 8.28
N TYR A 97 1.36 11.20 7.25
CA TYR A 97 1.87 12.49 6.78
C TYR A 97 1.92 13.55 7.87
N ALA A 98 0.84 13.70 8.65
CA ALA A 98 0.79 14.73 9.69
C ALA A 98 1.92 14.53 10.74
N ALA A 99 2.12 13.29 11.21
CA ALA A 99 3.15 12.98 12.20
C ALA A 99 4.56 13.21 11.65
N LEU A 100 4.80 12.82 10.40
CA LEU A 100 6.11 13.02 9.75
C LEU A 100 6.38 14.51 9.46
N HIS A 101 5.38 15.22 8.97
CA HIS A 101 5.52 16.66 8.71
C HIS A 101 5.71 17.48 9.99
N ASP A 102 5.01 17.13 11.06
CA ASP A 102 5.22 17.78 12.37
C ASP A 102 6.64 17.55 12.92
N ALA A 103 7.23 16.38 12.62
CA ALA A 103 8.56 16.03 13.10
C ALA A 103 9.69 16.58 12.22
N LEU A 104 9.53 16.61 10.91
CA LEU A 104 10.58 16.89 9.92
C LEU A 104 10.41 18.23 9.21
N GLY A 105 9.19 18.81 9.21
CA GLY A 105 8.92 20.07 8.53
C GLY A 105 9.30 20.05 7.06
N ASP A 106 10.06 21.05 6.64
CA ASP A 106 10.54 21.22 5.26
C ASP A 106 11.58 20.17 4.82
N ASP A 107 12.12 19.38 5.75
CA ASP A 107 13.06 18.29 5.43
C ASP A 107 12.33 17.00 5.02
N LEU A 108 10.99 16.94 5.13
CA LEU A 108 10.21 15.81 4.68
C LEU A 108 10.10 15.76 3.16
N GLY A 109 10.73 14.77 2.53
CA GLY A 109 10.53 14.44 1.12
C GLY A 109 9.44 13.38 0.94
N ILE A 110 8.58 13.55 -0.08
CA ILE A 110 7.56 12.57 -0.45
C ILE A 110 7.76 12.16 -1.91
N ALA A 111 7.69 10.87 -2.20
CA ALA A 111 7.87 10.33 -3.54
C ALA A 111 6.88 9.19 -3.81
N VAL A 112 6.69 8.87 -5.09
CA VAL A 112 5.99 7.66 -5.53
C VAL A 112 6.79 6.41 -5.18
N MET A 113 6.16 5.24 -5.25
CA MET A 113 6.83 3.96 -5.00
C MET A 113 8.05 3.79 -5.91
N PRO A 114 9.20 3.32 -5.37
CA PRO A 114 10.41 3.09 -6.16
C PRO A 114 10.29 1.83 -7.03
N THR A 115 11.29 1.59 -7.86
CA THR A 115 11.51 0.26 -8.46
C THR A 115 12.20 -0.68 -7.48
N ALA A 116 12.09 -2.00 -7.73
CA ALA A 116 12.87 -3.04 -7.06
C ALA A 116 13.44 -3.99 -8.11
N LYS A 117 14.65 -4.55 -7.87
CA LYS A 117 15.33 -5.42 -8.83
C LYS A 117 14.88 -6.88 -8.68
N ILE A 118 13.69 -7.19 -9.15
CA ILE A 118 13.08 -8.51 -9.04
C ILE A 118 13.45 -9.36 -10.27
N GLY A 119 13.98 -10.56 -10.06
CA GLY A 119 14.40 -11.44 -11.14
C GLY A 119 15.52 -10.85 -12.05
N GLY A 120 16.29 -9.89 -11.52
CA GLY A 120 17.36 -9.20 -12.25
C GLY A 120 16.91 -7.99 -13.09
N GLU A 121 15.63 -7.67 -13.11
CA GLU A 121 15.04 -6.54 -13.82
C GLU A 121 14.45 -5.51 -12.85
N ASP A 122 14.56 -4.22 -13.19
CA ASP A 122 13.93 -3.16 -12.43
C ASP A 122 12.42 -3.18 -12.66
N LYS A 123 11.66 -3.50 -11.61
CA LYS A 123 10.20 -3.57 -11.60
C LYS A 123 9.62 -2.42 -10.80
N GLN A 124 8.68 -1.68 -11.37
CA GLN A 124 7.98 -0.60 -10.67
C GLN A 124 7.08 -1.19 -9.58
N LEU A 125 7.37 -0.91 -8.32
CA LEU A 125 6.49 -1.28 -7.21
C LEU A 125 5.17 -0.53 -7.31
N LEU A 126 4.07 -1.24 -7.04
CA LEU A 126 2.72 -0.67 -7.07
C LEU A 126 2.17 -0.58 -5.64
N SER A 127 1.36 0.41 -5.38
CA SER A 127 0.67 0.54 -4.10
C SER A 127 -0.84 0.43 -4.26
N PHE A 128 -1.50 -0.19 -3.28
CA PHE A 128 -2.95 -0.10 -3.23
C PHE A 128 -3.40 1.35 -3.13
N ALA A 129 -4.43 1.68 -3.89
CA ALA A 129 -5.13 2.94 -3.81
C ALA A 129 -6.63 2.73 -3.79
N GLY A 130 -7.35 3.70 -3.27
CA GLY A 130 -8.80 3.68 -3.20
C GLY A 130 -9.35 5.01 -2.71
N SER A 131 -10.66 5.11 -2.68
CA SER A 131 -11.37 6.27 -2.13
C SER A 131 -12.16 5.88 -0.89
N LYS A 132 -12.40 6.84 -0.01
CA LYS A 132 -13.35 6.69 1.09
C LYS A 132 -14.74 7.03 0.56
N ALA A 133 -15.69 6.12 0.76
CA ALA A 133 -17.05 6.29 0.31
C ALA A 133 -18.03 6.23 1.49
N ILE A 134 -19.15 6.93 1.35
CA ILE A 134 -20.26 6.88 2.29
C ILE A 134 -21.44 6.27 1.56
N ALA A 135 -21.99 5.20 2.10
CA ALA A 135 -23.14 4.50 1.55
C ALA A 135 -24.27 4.42 2.58
N VAL A 136 -25.50 4.34 2.07
CA VAL A 136 -26.69 4.12 2.89
C VAL A 136 -26.99 2.63 2.92
N ASN A 137 -27.16 2.07 4.12
CA ASN A 137 -27.63 0.70 4.28
C ASN A 137 -29.07 0.58 3.74
N PRO A 138 -29.35 -0.31 2.78
CA PRO A 138 -30.71 -0.46 2.21
C PRO A 138 -31.77 -0.90 3.24
N ASN A 139 -31.34 -1.49 4.36
CA ASN A 139 -32.22 -1.91 5.44
C ASN A 139 -32.36 -0.84 6.55
N CYS A 140 -31.94 0.41 6.30
CA CYS A 140 -32.08 1.50 7.25
C CYS A 140 -33.55 1.82 7.52
N GLU A 141 -33.94 1.96 8.78
CA GLU A 141 -35.30 2.31 9.19
C GLU A 141 -35.72 3.71 8.71
N TYR A 142 -34.75 4.63 8.58
CA TYR A 142 -34.95 6.01 8.13
C TYR A 142 -34.13 6.35 6.87
N PRO A 143 -34.44 5.74 5.71
CA PRO A 143 -33.60 5.85 4.52
C PRO A 143 -33.44 7.29 4.02
N GLN A 144 -34.48 8.14 4.12
CA GLN A 144 -34.39 9.54 3.69
C GLN A 144 -33.42 10.36 4.55
N VAL A 145 -33.41 10.12 5.86
CA VAL A 145 -32.49 10.76 6.80
C VAL A 145 -31.03 10.25 6.55
N ALA A 146 -30.88 8.94 6.32
CA ALA A 146 -29.59 8.36 6.01
C ALA A 146 -29.01 8.90 4.70
N VAL A 147 -29.83 9.08 3.66
CA VAL A 147 -29.42 9.73 2.41
C VAL A 147 -28.99 11.18 2.64
N ALA A 148 -29.80 11.95 3.40
CA ALA A 148 -29.45 13.34 3.72
C ALA A 148 -28.12 13.43 4.49
N LEU A 149 -27.87 12.52 5.43
CA LEU A 149 -26.61 12.43 6.16
C LEU A 149 -25.43 12.05 5.23
N ALA A 150 -25.61 11.07 4.37
CA ALA A 150 -24.57 10.66 3.41
C ALA A 150 -24.19 11.82 2.47
N LEU A 151 -25.17 12.55 1.96
CA LEU A 151 -24.95 13.74 1.13
C LEU A 151 -24.24 14.85 1.90
N TYR A 152 -24.60 15.06 3.18
CA TYR A 152 -23.93 16.03 4.03
C TYR A 152 -22.46 15.66 4.28
N LEU A 153 -22.18 14.40 4.63
CA LEU A 153 -20.82 13.93 4.91
C LEU A 153 -19.92 13.91 3.65
N GLY A 154 -20.51 13.78 2.45
CA GLY A 154 -19.79 13.81 1.18
C GLY A 154 -19.79 15.19 0.48
N ASN A 155 -20.40 16.23 1.05
CA ASN A 155 -20.45 17.54 0.42
C ASN A 155 -19.09 18.28 0.47
N GLU A 156 -19.00 19.39 -0.26
CA GLU A 156 -17.78 20.20 -0.37
C GLU A 156 -17.25 20.65 1.00
N ALA A 157 -18.11 21.22 1.87
CA ALA A 157 -17.69 21.70 3.18
C ALA A 157 -17.15 20.59 4.11
N SER A 158 -17.75 19.40 4.04
CA SER A 158 -17.26 18.24 4.79
C SER A 158 -15.93 17.74 4.24
N GLN A 159 -15.75 17.71 2.93
CA GLN A 159 -14.46 17.33 2.31
C GLN A 159 -13.36 18.34 2.63
N GLU A 160 -13.67 19.64 2.61
CA GLU A 160 -12.73 20.70 3.04
C GLU A 160 -12.32 20.52 4.51
N SER A 161 -13.29 20.21 5.38
CA SER A 161 -13.04 19.92 6.79
C SER A 161 -12.15 18.69 6.99
N HIS A 162 -12.38 17.61 6.22
CA HIS A 162 -11.54 16.40 6.26
C HIS A 162 -10.13 16.69 5.74
N TYR A 163 -9.99 17.48 4.70
CA TYR A 163 -8.69 17.88 4.19
C TYR A 163 -7.91 18.68 5.25
N THR A 164 -8.54 19.73 5.80
CA THR A 164 -7.90 20.61 6.79
C THR A 164 -7.52 19.89 8.08
N ALA A 165 -8.40 18.98 8.56
CA ALA A 165 -8.20 18.31 9.85
C ALA A 165 -7.37 17.03 9.76
N ARG A 166 -7.34 16.35 8.61
CA ARG A 166 -6.82 14.99 8.49
C ARG A 166 -5.98 14.76 7.23
N ASN A 167 -5.71 15.79 6.45
CA ASN A 167 -4.99 15.71 5.16
C ASN A 167 -5.59 14.66 4.18
N ILE A 168 -6.92 14.46 4.24
CA ILE A 168 -7.61 13.59 3.30
C ILE A 168 -7.87 14.38 2.02
N VAL A 169 -7.21 14.00 0.94
CA VAL A 169 -7.36 14.67 -0.36
C VAL A 169 -8.81 14.62 -0.82
N PRO A 170 -9.42 15.77 -1.13
CA PRO A 170 -10.83 15.81 -1.54
C PRO A 170 -11.02 15.18 -2.93
N CYS A 171 -12.23 14.66 -3.17
CA CYS A 171 -12.66 14.23 -4.52
C CYS A 171 -13.48 15.34 -5.22
N ASN A 172 -13.83 16.41 -4.52
CA ASN A 172 -14.56 17.53 -5.08
C ASN A 172 -13.66 18.37 -5.98
N THR A 173 -14.06 18.56 -7.24
CA THR A 173 -13.25 19.26 -8.25
C THR A 173 -13.00 20.72 -7.90
N SER A 174 -13.98 21.43 -7.28
CA SER A 174 -13.78 22.81 -6.85
C SER A 174 -12.70 22.93 -5.79
N LEU A 175 -12.65 21.98 -4.83
CA LEU A 175 -11.60 21.96 -3.80
C LEU A 175 -10.24 21.58 -4.38
N LEU A 176 -10.17 20.61 -5.30
CA LEU A 176 -8.93 20.24 -5.98
C LEU A 176 -8.33 21.43 -6.77
N GLU A 177 -9.18 22.32 -7.28
CA GLU A 177 -8.78 23.51 -8.02
C GLU A 177 -8.40 24.70 -7.11
N SER A 178 -8.66 24.63 -5.81
CA SER A 178 -8.32 25.70 -4.85
C SER A 178 -6.80 25.85 -4.68
N ASP A 179 -6.33 27.07 -4.43
CA ASP A 179 -4.90 27.36 -4.25
C ASP A 179 -4.30 26.58 -3.08
N ALA A 180 -5.08 26.34 -2.02
CA ALA A 180 -4.64 25.60 -0.84
C ALA A 180 -4.34 24.13 -1.16
N VAL A 181 -5.18 23.47 -1.99
CA VAL A 181 -5.02 22.06 -2.35
C VAL A 181 -3.99 21.90 -3.47
N LYS A 182 -3.99 22.78 -4.48
CA LYS A 182 -3.01 22.72 -5.60
C LYS A 182 -1.56 22.90 -5.15
N GLY A 183 -1.33 23.68 -4.11
CA GLY A 183 0.00 23.95 -3.57
C GLY A 183 0.52 22.92 -2.57
N ASP A 184 -0.31 21.94 -2.22
CA ASP A 184 0.02 20.94 -1.19
C ASP A 184 0.90 19.82 -1.76
N ALA A 185 2.08 19.62 -1.15
CA ALA A 185 3.03 18.58 -1.55
C ALA A 185 2.47 17.16 -1.41
N LEU A 186 1.63 16.89 -0.40
CA LEU A 186 0.97 15.60 -0.24
C LEU A 186 -0.01 15.33 -1.39
N VAL A 187 -0.82 16.34 -1.76
CA VAL A 187 -1.77 16.22 -2.87
C VAL A 187 -1.02 15.96 -4.18
N ALA A 188 0.07 16.67 -4.43
CA ALA A 188 0.91 16.47 -5.61
C ALA A 188 1.48 15.03 -5.66
N ALA A 189 1.99 14.52 -4.53
CA ALA A 189 2.51 13.16 -4.43
C ALA A 189 1.41 12.09 -4.59
N GLN A 190 0.23 12.31 -4.04
CA GLN A 190 -0.90 11.39 -4.22
C GLN A 190 -1.38 11.37 -5.68
N ASN A 191 -1.48 12.51 -6.34
CA ASN A 191 -1.82 12.57 -7.77
C ASN A 191 -0.77 11.85 -8.61
N ALA A 192 0.52 12.08 -8.37
CA ALA A 192 1.60 11.37 -9.04
C ALA A 192 1.52 9.84 -8.80
N THR A 193 1.17 9.41 -7.59
CA THR A 193 0.95 8.00 -7.26
C THR A 193 -0.21 7.42 -8.06
N PHE A 194 -1.36 8.10 -8.10
CA PHE A 194 -2.52 7.65 -8.89
C PHE A 194 -2.19 7.54 -10.38
N ASP A 195 -1.41 8.46 -10.93
CA ASP A 195 -1.05 8.50 -12.35
C ASP A 195 -0.01 7.43 -12.73
N THR A 196 0.79 6.93 -11.77
CA THR A 196 1.99 6.12 -12.11
C THR A 196 2.09 4.78 -11.41
N THR A 197 1.77 4.69 -10.12
CA THR A 197 2.06 3.51 -9.29
C THR A 197 0.87 2.96 -8.52
N ALA A 198 -0.30 3.58 -8.64
CA ALA A 198 -1.49 3.11 -7.95
C ALA A 198 -2.08 1.85 -8.61
N PHE A 199 -2.43 0.89 -7.78
CA PHE A 199 -3.27 -0.25 -8.13
C PHE A 199 -4.58 -0.12 -7.34
N ILE A 200 -5.68 0.07 -8.05
CA ILE A 200 -6.97 0.22 -7.37
C ILE A 200 -7.36 -1.11 -6.73
N GLN A 201 -7.58 -1.09 -5.42
CA GLN A 201 -8.02 -2.28 -4.69
C GLN A 201 -9.31 -2.83 -5.32
N PRO A 202 -9.36 -4.12 -5.68
CA PRO A 202 -10.55 -4.75 -6.25
C PRO A 202 -11.77 -4.68 -5.33
N PHE A 203 -12.93 -4.37 -5.90
CA PHE A 203 -14.22 -4.32 -5.19
C PHE A 203 -15.04 -5.60 -5.42
N VAL A 204 -14.37 -6.74 -5.46
CA VAL A 204 -15.01 -8.05 -5.61
C VAL A 204 -15.14 -8.75 -4.25
N PRO A 205 -16.18 -9.55 -4.00
CA PRO A 205 -16.39 -10.21 -2.71
C PRO A 205 -15.20 -11.06 -2.25
N LYS A 206 -14.55 -11.79 -3.17
CA LYS A 206 -13.39 -12.65 -2.84
C LYS A 206 -12.12 -11.88 -2.50
N MET A 207 -12.08 -10.55 -2.65
CA MET A 207 -10.94 -9.75 -2.16
C MET A 207 -10.69 -9.94 -0.66
N GLY A 208 -11.73 -10.31 0.11
CA GLY A 208 -11.59 -10.70 1.51
C GLY A 208 -10.64 -11.86 1.76
N ASN A 209 -10.47 -12.78 0.79
CA ASN A 209 -9.58 -13.92 0.91
C ASN A 209 -8.09 -13.54 0.86
N TYR A 210 -7.76 -12.35 0.35
CA TYR A 210 -6.40 -11.87 0.20
C TYR A 210 -5.71 -11.57 1.55
N TRP A 211 -6.40 -10.88 2.46
CA TRP A 211 -5.77 -10.18 3.57
C TRP A 211 -5.01 -11.08 4.55
N THR A 212 -5.69 -12.09 5.10
CA THR A 212 -5.09 -12.99 6.09
C THR A 212 -3.97 -13.86 5.54
N PRO A 213 -4.11 -14.52 4.36
CA PRO A 213 -3.00 -15.28 3.79
C PRO A 213 -1.78 -14.40 3.46
N ALA A 214 -1.99 -13.18 2.92
CA ALA A 214 -0.89 -12.28 2.61
C ALA A 214 -0.16 -11.78 3.87
N GLU A 215 -0.90 -11.48 4.94
CA GLU A 215 -0.32 -11.14 6.24
C GLU A 215 0.49 -12.31 6.82
N ASN A 216 -0.07 -13.53 6.80
CA ASN A 216 0.63 -14.71 7.30
C ASN A 216 1.90 -15.00 6.52
N PHE A 217 1.86 -14.88 5.20
CA PHE A 217 3.05 -15.06 4.36
C PHE A 217 4.12 -14.00 4.64
N GLY A 218 3.74 -12.74 4.80
CA GLY A 218 4.65 -11.68 5.20
C GLY A 218 5.30 -11.94 6.56
N LYS A 219 4.55 -12.45 7.54
CA LYS A 219 5.07 -12.88 8.84
C LYS A 219 6.07 -14.04 8.70
N SER A 220 5.76 -15.05 7.88
CA SER A 220 6.67 -16.17 7.63
C SER A 220 7.99 -15.72 6.99
N LEU A 221 7.96 -14.73 6.08
CA LEU A 221 9.17 -14.11 5.53
C LEU A 221 10.00 -13.43 6.63
N VAL A 222 9.39 -12.57 7.42
CA VAL A 222 10.07 -11.82 8.50
C VAL A 222 10.63 -12.75 9.58
N ASN A 223 9.94 -13.85 9.87
CA ASN A 223 10.38 -14.87 10.84
C ASN A 223 11.49 -15.80 10.30
N GLY A 224 11.86 -15.69 9.00
CA GLY A 224 12.87 -16.53 8.38
C GLY A 224 12.41 -17.97 8.08
N GLU A 225 11.11 -18.22 8.06
CA GLU A 225 10.50 -19.51 7.72
C GLU A 225 10.54 -19.75 6.20
N VAL A 226 10.54 -18.66 5.41
CA VAL A 226 10.72 -18.68 3.96
C VAL A 226 12.18 -18.43 3.64
N THR A 227 12.78 -19.31 2.86
CA THR A 227 14.19 -19.30 2.46
C THR A 227 14.30 -19.56 0.97
N HIS A 228 15.47 -19.33 0.35
CA HIS A 228 15.68 -19.67 -1.06
C HIS A 228 15.44 -21.16 -1.34
N ASP A 229 15.76 -22.04 -0.38
CA ASP A 229 15.60 -23.49 -0.54
C ASP A 229 14.13 -23.93 -0.66
N ASN A 230 13.22 -23.22 0.03
CA ASN A 230 11.79 -23.54 0.03
C ASN A 230 10.91 -22.50 -0.69
N ALA A 231 11.51 -21.48 -1.30
CA ALA A 231 10.77 -20.36 -1.91
C ALA A 231 9.72 -20.81 -2.94
N ALA A 232 10.03 -21.83 -3.76
CA ALA A 232 9.10 -22.35 -4.75
C ALA A 232 7.85 -22.94 -4.08
N ASP A 233 8.03 -23.83 -3.13
CA ASP A 233 6.91 -24.51 -2.41
C ASP A 233 6.11 -23.52 -1.58
N MET A 234 6.76 -22.56 -0.92
CA MET A 234 6.12 -21.54 -0.12
C MET A 234 5.32 -20.55 -0.98
N THR A 235 5.81 -20.20 -2.17
CA THR A 235 5.09 -19.37 -3.13
C THR A 235 3.81 -20.06 -3.61
N GLU A 236 3.88 -21.36 -3.99
CA GLU A 236 2.70 -22.10 -4.44
C GLU A 236 1.69 -22.32 -3.31
N SER A 237 2.17 -22.56 -2.10
CA SER A 237 1.31 -22.68 -0.90
C SER A 237 0.60 -21.34 -0.61
N PHE A 238 1.33 -20.23 -0.74
CA PHE A 238 0.77 -18.89 -0.60
C PHE A 238 -0.29 -18.62 -1.68
N ASN A 239 0.03 -18.84 -2.95
CA ASN A 239 -0.90 -18.67 -4.06
C ASN A 239 -2.16 -19.53 -3.91
N THR A 240 -2.04 -20.74 -3.42
CA THR A 240 -3.17 -21.63 -3.11
C THR A 240 -4.03 -21.06 -1.99
N SER A 241 -3.41 -20.56 -0.91
CA SER A 241 -4.12 -20.01 0.24
C SER A 241 -4.92 -18.75 -0.12
N LEU A 242 -4.41 -17.92 -1.04
CA LEU A 242 -5.09 -16.71 -1.56
C LEU A 242 -6.39 -17.05 -2.31
N ASN A 243 -6.49 -18.25 -2.88
CA ASN A 243 -7.64 -18.72 -3.66
C ASN A 243 -8.53 -19.70 -2.90
N THR A 244 -8.25 -19.93 -1.63
CA THR A 244 -9.08 -20.77 -0.77
C THR A 244 -10.14 -19.93 -0.09
N ASP A 245 -11.42 -20.30 -0.28
CA ASP A 245 -12.52 -19.58 0.38
C ASP A 245 -12.38 -19.69 1.90
N VAL A 246 -12.33 -18.54 2.56
CA VAL A 246 -12.38 -18.47 4.02
C VAL A 246 -13.78 -18.92 4.42
N ALA A 247 -13.88 -20.00 5.20
CA ALA A 247 -15.17 -20.43 5.74
C ALA A 247 -15.80 -19.26 6.52
N GLN A 248 -16.98 -18.85 6.06
CA GLN A 248 -17.78 -17.81 6.69
C GLN A 248 -18.36 -18.30 8.02
#